data_2e43c19254e2c7b14b8be8a9ef5707f3
#
_entry.id   2e43c19254e2c7b14b8be8a9ef5707f3
#
_cell.length_a   1.000
_cell.length_b   1.000
_cell.length_c   1.000
_cell.angle_alpha   90.00
_cell.angle_beta   90.00
_cell.angle_gamma   90.00
#
_symmetry.space_group_name_H-M   'P 1'
#
loop_
_entity.id
_entity.type
_entity.pdbx_description
1 polymer ?
#
loop_
_entity_poly.entity_id
_entity_poly.type
_entity_poly.pdbx_seq_one_letter_code
_entity_poly.pdbx_strand_id
1 'polypeptide(L)'
;MMTKLKHTAVLLAGVMVILLIVVWGIKHNLKSVETQPKPDKETEAVNEESEASSAPQPDYDISSGIKQKEKDGVKTLKTDHFTLILSHGKSWDAKVNSKRSITVYNKALNKAKRGGELVTILAYDAGDKSYEVLPEYNIIGTSNKQVYIAAFPTDVQFDESDMKSYNDYMAVFDEVSNLKEGASGCPLTFSN
;
A
#
# COMPACT_ATOMS: atom_id res chain seq x y z
N MET A 1 49.01 -14.94 -7.20
CA MET A 1 48.36 -15.42 -5.93
C MET A 1 47.97 -14.29 -4.96
N MET A 2 48.29 -13.03 -5.26
CA MET A 2 48.05 -11.88 -4.35
C MET A 2 46.65 -11.23 -4.47
N THR A 3 45.89 -11.47 -5.52
CA THR A 3 44.57 -10.82 -5.73
C THR A 3 43.43 -11.43 -4.89
N LYS A 4 43.47 -12.72 -4.56
CA LYS A 4 42.44 -13.39 -3.76
C LYS A 4 42.43 -12.95 -2.28
N LEU A 5 43.61 -12.55 -1.75
CA LEU A 5 43.72 -12.14 -0.34
C LEU A 5 43.09 -10.78 -0.06
N LYS A 6 43.06 -9.86 -1.03
CA LYS A 6 42.50 -8.53 -0.90
C LYS A 6 40.95 -8.57 -0.86
N HIS A 7 40.32 -9.46 -1.61
CA HIS A 7 38.85 -9.58 -1.62
C HIS A 7 38.30 -10.18 -0.32
N THR A 8 39.04 -11.14 0.29
CA THR A 8 38.63 -11.72 1.58
C THR A 8 38.72 -10.71 2.74
N ALA A 9 39.69 -9.82 2.72
CA ALA A 9 39.85 -8.80 3.75
C ALA A 9 38.75 -7.74 3.68
N VAL A 10 38.32 -7.35 2.48
CA VAL A 10 37.20 -6.37 2.29
C VAL A 10 35.87 -6.99 2.69
N LEU A 11 35.62 -8.25 2.41
CA LEU A 11 34.39 -8.95 2.83
C LEU A 11 34.30 -9.08 4.36
N LEU A 12 35.40 -9.41 5.03
CA LEU A 12 35.45 -9.49 6.50
C LEU A 12 35.22 -8.13 7.18
N ALA A 13 35.76 -7.06 6.62
CA ALA A 13 35.53 -5.71 7.14
C ALA A 13 34.05 -5.28 7.00
N GLY A 14 33.39 -5.61 5.88
CA GLY A 14 31.98 -5.32 5.65
C GLY A 14 31.06 -6.01 6.65
N VAL A 15 31.29 -7.29 6.94
CA VAL A 15 30.50 -8.07 7.90
C VAL A 15 30.65 -7.51 9.32
N MET A 16 31.86 -7.09 9.70
CA MET A 16 32.10 -6.49 11.02
C MET A 16 31.35 -5.16 11.23
N VAL A 17 31.26 -4.33 10.20
CA VAL A 17 30.52 -3.05 10.28
C VAL A 17 29.02 -3.30 10.44
N ILE A 18 28.47 -4.27 9.72
CA ILE A 18 27.03 -4.62 9.84
C ILE A 18 26.72 -5.17 11.25
N LEU A 19 27.59 -6.02 11.81
CA LEU A 19 27.42 -6.53 13.18
C LEU A 19 27.45 -5.43 14.23
N LEU A 20 28.32 -4.42 14.05
CA LEU A 20 28.40 -3.29 14.98
C LEU A 20 27.14 -2.42 14.95
N ILE A 21 26.53 -2.22 13.79
CA ILE A 21 25.30 -1.45 13.63
C ILE A 21 24.12 -2.18 14.32
N VAL A 22 24.04 -3.50 14.15
CA VAL A 22 22.99 -4.32 14.78
C VAL A 22 23.11 -4.29 16.31
N VAL A 23 24.33 -4.45 16.84
CA VAL A 23 24.58 -4.40 18.30
C VAL A 23 24.29 -3.02 18.89
N TRP A 24 24.60 -1.94 18.14
CA TRP A 24 24.31 -0.57 18.57
C TRP A 24 22.80 -0.28 18.57
N GLY A 25 22.06 -0.75 17.56
CA GLY A 25 20.61 -0.64 17.49
C GLY A 25 19.89 -1.36 18.64
N ILE A 26 20.36 -2.56 19.01
CA ILE A 26 19.79 -3.31 20.13
C ILE A 26 20.03 -2.61 21.48
N LYS A 27 21.22 -2.03 21.70
CA LYS A 27 21.52 -1.28 22.93
C LYS A 27 20.70 0.00 23.08
N HIS A 28 20.36 0.67 21.99
CA HIS A 28 19.54 1.90 22.05
C HIS A 28 18.05 1.61 22.31
N ASN A 29 17.53 0.46 21.90
CA ASN A 29 16.13 0.10 22.11
C ASN A 29 15.84 -0.50 23.51
N LEU A 30 16.86 -0.87 24.28
CA LEU A 30 16.70 -1.47 25.62
C LEU A 30 16.66 -0.46 26.79
N LYS A 31 16.74 0.85 26.50
CA LYS A 31 16.75 1.90 27.55
C LYS A 31 15.38 2.53 27.88
N SER A 32 14.29 2.07 27.29
CA SER A 32 12.95 2.67 27.51
C SER A 32 11.95 1.73 28.18
N VAL A 33 12.40 0.76 28.96
CA VAL A 33 11.51 -0.05 29.80
C VAL A 33 12.00 0.01 31.23
N GLU A 34 11.63 1.08 31.94
CA GLU A 34 11.63 1.06 33.41
C GLU A 34 10.58 2.07 33.92
N THR A 35 9.75 1.50 34.79
CA THR A 35 8.88 2.07 35.82
C THR A 35 7.44 2.43 35.40
N GLN A 36 6.55 1.45 35.51
CA GLN A 36 5.16 1.70 35.91
C GLN A 36 5.05 1.74 37.45
N PRO A 37 4.39 2.75 38.02
CA PRO A 37 3.87 2.67 39.39
C PRO A 37 2.52 1.96 39.42
N LYS A 38 2.32 1.16 40.45
CA LYS A 38 1.16 0.36 40.80
C LYS A 38 -0.05 1.24 41.16
N PRO A 39 -1.29 0.82 40.88
CA PRO A 39 -2.48 1.65 41.09
C PRO A 39 -2.95 1.60 42.55
N ASP A 40 -3.23 2.75 43.10
CA ASP A 40 -4.10 2.90 44.28
C ASP A 40 -5.49 3.43 43.87
N LYS A 41 -6.44 2.76 44.46
CA LYS A 41 -7.89 2.83 44.57
C LYS A 41 -8.62 4.15 44.25
N GLU A 42 -9.76 3.91 43.62
CA GLU A 42 -11.09 4.51 43.79
C GLU A 42 -11.24 6.04 43.82
N THR A 43 -11.89 6.55 42.78
CA THR A 43 -12.99 7.50 42.95
C THR A 43 -13.97 7.37 41.77
N GLU A 44 -15.24 7.36 42.12
CA GLU A 44 -16.42 7.14 41.30
C GLU A 44 -16.62 8.13 40.14
N ALA A 45 -17.17 7.57 39.07
CA ALA A 45 -18.19 8.06 38.16
C ALA A 45 -18.37 9.58 37.98
N VAL A 46 -18.05 10.04 36.77
CA VAL A 46 -18.98 10.89 36.00
C VAL A 46 -18.98 10.38 34.58
N ASN A 47 -20.06 9.72 34.22
CA ASN A 47 -20.45 9.39 32.86
C ASN A 47 -20.88 10.70 32.19
N GLU A 48 -20.00 11.41 31.55
CA GLU A 48 -20.38 12.34 30.50
C GLU A 48 -20.34 11.58 29.17
N GLU A 49 -21.46 10.98 28.85
CA GLU A 49 -21.84 10.50 27.54
C GLU A 49 -21.84 11.71 26.59
N SER A 50 -20.67 11.99 26.03
CA SER A 50 -20.54 12.88 24.89
C SER A 50 -21.19 12.19 23.71
N GLU A 51 -22.50 12.35 23.56
CA GLU A 51 -23.19 12.16 22.30
C GLU A 51 -22.55 13.09 21.26
N ALA A 52 -21.44 12.63 20.66
CA ALA A 52 -20.97 13.20 19.42
C ALA A 52 -22.06 12.92 18.38
N SER A 53 -22.87 13.94 18.15
CA SER A 53 -23.80 14.02 17.04
C SER A 53 -23.03 13.75 15.76
N SER A 54 -22.96 12.49 15.35
CA SER A 54 -22.46 12.09 14.05
C SER A 54 -23.48 12.56 13.03
N ALA A 55 -23.26 13.75 12.46
CA ALA A 55 -23.93 14.10 11.22
C ALA A 55 -23.73 12.91 10.25
N PRO A 56 -24.77 12.47 9.51
CA PRO A 56 -24.63 11.37 8.58
C PRO A 56 -23.50 11.70 7.60
N GLN A 57 -22.40 10.97 7.71
CA GLN A 57 -21.29 11.12 6.78
C GLN A 57 -21.82 10.77 5.38
N PRO A 58 -21.53 11.59 4.36
CA PRO A 58 -21.98 11.31 3.02
C PRO A 58 -21.48 9.92 2.64
N ASP A 59 -22.40 9.05 2.22
CA ASP A 59 -22.13 7.67 1.78
C ASP A 59 -21.34 7.71 0.47
N TYR A 60 -20.02 7.80 0.58
CA TYR A 60 -19.14 7.98 -0.54
C TYR A 60 -18.73 6.62 -1.10
N ASP A 61 -19.11 6.36 -2.33
CA ASP A 61 -18.90 5.09 -3.00
C ASP A 61 -18.00 5.25 -4.24
N ILE A 62 -16.69 5.01 -4.07
CA ILE A 62 -15.73 5.08 -5.18
C ILE A 62 -15.93 3.96 -6.21
N SER A 63 -16.73 2.96 -5.91
CA SER A 63 -17.06 1.87 -6.83
C SER A 63 -18.30 2.16 -7.67
N SER A 64 -18.99 3.28 -7.41
CA SER A 64 -20.19 3.64 -8.16
C SER A 64 -19.86 3.81 -9.64
N GLY A 65 -20.75 3.34 -10.51
CA GLY A 65 -20.56 3.37 -11.97
C GLY A 65 -19.42 2.49 -12.49
N ILE A 66 -18.89 1.55 -11.68
CA ILE A 66 -17.75 0.71 -12.09
C ILE A 66 -18.01 -0.04 -13.39
N LYS A 67 -17.10 0.13 -14.32
CA LYS A 67 -17.08 -0.55 -15.63
C LYS A 67 -15.64 -0.90 -15.97
N GLN A 68 -15.48 -2.10 -16.56
CA GLN A 68 -14.19 -2.52 -17.10
C GLN A 68 -14.35 -2.79 -18.60
N LYS A 69 -13.41 -2.30 -19.40
CA LYS A 69 -13.36 -2.54 -20.83
C LYS A 69 -11.93 -2.81 -21.26
N GLU A 70 -11.74 -3.87 -22.03
CA GLU A 70 -10.46 -4.18 -22.67
C GLU A 70 -10.56 -3.95 -24.17
N LYS A 71 -9.55 -3.29 -24.74
CA LYS A 71 -9.37 -3.11 -26.17
C LYS A 71 -7.89 -3.02 -26.52
N ASP A 72 -7.45 -3.79 -27.51
CA ASP A 72 -6.09 -3.75 -28.06
C ASP A 72 -4.98 -3.91 -27.01
N GLY A 73 -5.21 -4.78 -26.00
CA GLY A 73 -4.26 -5.06 -24.93
C GLY A 73 -4.25 -4.02 -23.80
N VAL A 74 -5.05 -2.96 -23.91
CA VAL A 74 -5.23 -1.96 -22.86
C VAL A 74 -6.56 -2.20 -22.15
N LYS A 75 -6.58 -2.21 -20.83
CA LYS A 75 -7.82 -2.26 -20.06
C LYS A 75 -8.04 -0.96 -19.31
N THR A 76 -9.26 -0.49 -19.37
CA THR A 76 -9.77 0.68 -18.65
C THR A 76 -10.69 0.20 -17.53
N LEU A 77 -10.41 0.61 -16.30
CA LEU A 77 -11.31 0.60 -15.16
C LEU A 77 -11.87 2.01 -14.98
N LYS A 78 -13.16 2.18 -15.13
CA LYS A 78 -13.84 3.45 -14.93
C LYS A 78 -14.85 3.35 -13.79
N THR A 79 -14.87 4.36 -12.94
CA THR A 79 -15.92 4.63 -11.95
C THR A 79 -16.48 6.03 -12.17
N ASP A 80 -17.43 6.45 -11.35
CA ASP A 80 -17.92 7.84 -11.40
C ASP A 80 -16.87 8.83 -10.87
N HIS A 81 -15.84 8.35 -10.17
CA HIS A 81 -14.81 9.17 -9.51
C HIS A 81 -13.48 9.22 -10.25
N PHE A 82 -13.09 8.14 -10.91
CA PHE A 82 -11.82 8.07 -11.61
C PHE A 82 -11.84 7.09 -12.79
N THR A 83 -10.84 7.25 -13.64
CA THR A 83 -10.52 6.30 -14.71
C THR A 83 -9.07 5.86 -14.56
N LEU A 84 -8.84 4.55 -14.46
CA LEU A 84 -7.52 3.91 -14.47
C LEU A 84 -7.34 3.19 -15.81
N ILE A 85 -6.22 3.45 -16.50
CA ILE A 85 -5.90 2.87 -17.80
C ILE A 85 -4.53 2.19 -17.67
N LEU A 86 -4.49 0.87 -17.81
CA LEU A 86 -3.26 0.09 -17.76
C LEU A 86 -3.13 -0.79 -18.99
N SER A 87 -1.89 -0.96 -19.45
CA SER A 87 -1.54 -1.95 -20.47
C SER A 87 -1.72 -3.37 -19.93
N HIS A 88 -1.37 -4.36 -20.73
CA HIS A 88 -1.49 -5.78 -20.34
C HIS A 88 -2.90 -6.18 -19.83
N GLY A 89 -3.95 -5.61 -20.43
CA GLY A 89 -5.34 -5.73 -19.97
C GLY A 89 -5.87 -7.14 -19.75
N LYS A 90 -5.24 -8.16 -20.39
CA LYS A 90 -5.55 -9.57 -20.16
C LYS A 90 -4.99 -10.11 -18.85
N SER A 91 -3.91 -9.50 -18.35
CA SER A 91 -3.16 -9.98 -17.19
C SER A 91 -3.74 -9.52 -15.85
N TRP A 92 -4.52 -8.44 -15.83
CA TRP A 92 -5.05 -7.87 -14.60
C TRP A 92 -6.57 -7.77 -14.57
N ASP A 93 -7.11 -7.59 -13.37
CA ASP A 93 -8.52 -7.30 -13.14
C ASP A 93 -8.67 -6.46 -11.86
N ALA A 94 -9.89 -6.01 -11.58
CA ALA A 94 -10.20 -5.28 -10.37
C ALA A 94 -11.42 -5.86 -9.66
N LYS A 95 -11.37 -5.84 -8.33
CA LYS A 95 -12.49 -6.24 -7.44
C LYS A 95 -12.83 -5.10 -6.49
N VAL A 96 -14.11 -4.92 -6.23
CA VAL A 96 -14.62 -4.05 -5.18
C VAL A 96 -14.53 -4.80 -3.85
N ASN A 97 -13.81 -4.26 -2.88
CA ASN A 97 -13.76 -4.82 -1.53
C ASN A 97 -14.82 -4.15 -0.63
N SER A 98 -15.03 -2.85 -0.84
CA SER A 98 -16.05 -2.04 -0.16
C SER A 98 -16.37 -0.80 -0.99
N LYS A 99 -17.33 0.00 -0.56
CA LYS A 99 -17.63 1.30 -1.17
C LYS A 99 -16.41 2.24 -1.27
N ARG A 100 -15.42 2.06 -0.40
CA ARG A 100 -14.23 2.89 -0.30
C ARG A 100 -12.92 2.18 -0.69
N SER A 101 -13.02 0.98 -1.28
CA SER A 101 -11.85 0.15 -1.57
C SER A 101 -12.00 -0.69 -2.83
N ILE A 102 -11.07 -0.50 -3.76
CA ILE A 102 -10.98 -1.29 -5.01
C ILE A 102 -9.56 -1.83 -5.12
N THR A 103 -9.41 -3.15 -5.24
CA THR A 103 -8.11 -3.79 -5.46
C THR A 103 -7.93 -4.15 -6.93
N VAL A 104 -6.81 -3.76 -7.52
CA VAL A 104 -6.30 -4.22 -8.80
C VAL A 104 -5.35 -5.39 -8.57
N TYR A 105 -5.49 -6.47 -9.31
CA TYR A 105 -4.72 -7.68 -9.10
C TYR A 105 -4.35 -8.39 -10.41
N ASN A 106 -3.24 -9.15 -10.39
CA ASN A 106 -2.88 -10.06 -11.48
C ASN A 106 -3.79 -11.29 -11.47
N LYS A 107 -4.47 -11.55 -12.58
CA LYS A 107 -5.50 -12.59 -12.69
C LYS A 107 -4.95 -13.99 -12.51
N ALA A 108 -3.80 -14.29 -13.08
CA ALA A 108 -3.21 -15.62 -13.04
C ALA A 108 -2.78 -15.98 -11.62
N LEU A 109 -2.09 -15.07 -10.94
CA LEU A 109 -1.63 -15.25 -9.57
C LEU A 109 -2.77 -15.33 -8.57
N ASN A 110 -3.76 -14.45 -8.71
CA ASN A 110 -4.95 -14.47 -7.85
C ASN A 110 -5.73 -15.79 -8.00
N LYS A 111 -5.92 -16.27 -9.25
CA LYS A 111 -6.57 -17.57 -9.50
C LYS A 111 -5.79 -18.73 -8.88
N ALA A 112 -4.47 -18.67 -8.89
CA ALA A 112 -3.60 -19.67 -8.28
C ALA A 112 -3.53 -19.56 -6.74
N LYS A 113 -4.17 -18.56 -6.12
CA LYS A 113 -4.11 -18.23 -4.69
C LYS A 113 -2.67 -17.97 -4.21
N ARG A 114 -1.88 -17.33 -5.04
CA ARG A 114 -0.46 -16.99 -4.81
C ARG A 114 -0.24 -15.49 -4.61
N GLY A 115 -1.23 -14.78 -4.11
CA GLY A 115 -1.21 -13.32 -4.01
C GLY A 115 -1.70 -12.65 -5.31
N GLY A 116 -0.84 -11.84 -5.93
CA GLY A 116 -1.14 -11.15 -7.19
C GLY A 116 -1.76 -9.78 -6.99
N GLU A 117 -1.85 -9.28 -5.76
CA GLU A 117 -2.27 -7.91 -5.49
C GLU A 117 -1.25 -6.93 -6.10
N LEU A 118 -1.73 -5.92 -6.84
CA LEU A 118 -0.90 -4.91 -7.48
C LEU A 118 -1.00 -3.59 -6.72
N VAL A 119 -2.22 -3.15 -6.47
CA VAL A 119 -2.52 -1.93 -5.72
C VAL A 119 -3.94 -1.97 -5.21
N THR A 120 -4.18 -1.38 -4.04
CA THR A 120 -5.53 -1.10 -3.54
C THR A 120 -5.77 0.40 -3.53
N ILE A 121 -6.77 0.85 -4.28
CA ILE A 121 -7.24 2.24 -4.28
C ILE A 121 -8.23 2.40 -3.12
N LEU A 122 -7.92 3.32 -2.21
CA LEU A 122 -8.69 3.62 -1.01
C LEU A 122 -9.16 5.07 -1.03
N ALA A 123 -10.33 5.33 -0.48
CA ALA A 123 -10.83 6.69 -0.23
C ALA A 123 -11.04 6.93 1.27
N TYR A 124 -10.48 8.00 1.76
CA TYR A 124 -10.63 8.50 3.12
C TYR A 124 -11.31 9.86 3.10
N ASP A 125 -12.00 10.23 4.18
CA ASP A 125 -12.57 11.57 4.30
C ASP A 125 -11.45 12.60 4.43
N ALA A 126 -11.68 13.82 3.93
CA ALA A 126 -10.72 14.91 4.09
C ALA A 126 -10.51 15.18 5.58
N GLY A 127 -9.26 15.08 6.03
CA GLY A 127 -8.89 15.20 7.44
C GLY A 127 -8.74 13.88 8.19
N ASP A 128 -9.28 12.77 7.68
CA ASP A 128 -8.94 11.44 8.18
C ASP A 128 -7.54 11.06 7.72
N LYS A 129 -6.63 10.90 8.66
CA LYS A 129 -5.23 10.54 8.42
C LYS A 129 -4.90 9.10 8.78
N SER A 130 -5.90 8.25 8.98
CA SER A 130 -5.69 6.85 9.32
C SER A 130 -4.93 6.06 8.24
N TYR A 131 -4.85 6.57 7.01
CA TYR A 131 -3.99 6.01 5.96
C TYR A 131 -2.48 6.17 6.23
N GLU A 132 -2.07 7.11 7.10
CA GLU A 132 -0.65 7.33 7.43
C GLU A 132 0.00 6.13 8.15
N VAL A 133 -0.81 5.20 8.68
CA VAL A 133 -0.30 3.93 9.26
C VAL A 133 -0.07 2.83 8.22
N LEU A 134 -0.46 3.04 6.97
CA LEU A 134 -0.20 2.08 5.90
C LEU A 134 1.31 2.01 5.64
N PRO A 135 1.89 0.81 5.49
CA PRO A 135 3.33 0.65 5.36
C PRO A 135 3.89 1.21 4.05
N GLU A 136 3.11 1.15 2.96
CA GLU A 136 3.50 1.66 1.65
C GLU A 136 2.29 2.23 0.92
N TYR A 137 2.31 3.53 0.66
CA TYR A 137 1.23 4.20 -0.04
C TYR A 137 1.68 5.47 -0.77
N ASN A 138 0.89 5.86 -1.77
CA ASN A 138 0.97 7.18 -2.41
C ASN A 138 -0.38 7.89 -2.31
N ILE A 139 -0.36 9.21 -2.10
CA ILE A 139 -1.54 10.03 -2.35
C ILE A 139 -1.67 10.17 -3.87
N ILE A 140 -2.83 9.80 -4.41
CA ILE A 140 -3.11 9.80 -5.85
C ILE A 140 -4.10 10.88 -6.27
N GLY A 141 -4.78 11.50 -5.30
CA GLY A 141 -5.65 12.63 -5.54
C GLY A 141 -6.27 13.15 -4.26
N THR A 142 -6.64 14.43 -4.29
CA THR A 142 -7.29 15.10 -3.17
C THR A 142 -8.47 15.93 -3.64
N SER A 143 -9.48 16.05 -2.80
CA SER A 143 -10.62 16.94 -2.99
C SER A 143 -10.98 17.61 -1.65
N ASN A 144 -11.92 18.56 -1.68
CA ASN A 144 -12.40 19.20 -0.43
C ASN A 144 -13.06 18.20 0.54
N LYS A 145 -13.43 17.01 0.08
CA LYS A 145 -14.15 16.00 0.87
C LYS A 145 -13.36 14.72 1.09
N GLN A 146 -12.34 14.45 0.27
CA GLN A 146 -11.66 13.15 0.28
C GLN A 146 -10.20 13.21 -0.11
N VAL A 147 -9.47 12.21 0.39
CA VAL A 147 -8.12 11.84 -0.02
C VAL A 147 -8.17 10.44 -0.63
N TYR A 148 -7.61 10.29 -1.82
CA TYR A 148 -7.48 9.02 -2.51
C TYR A 148 -6.05 8.50 -2.37
N ILE A 149 -5.94 7.24 -1.99
CA ILE A 149 -4.67 6.58 -1.67
C ILE A 149 -4.51 5.37 -2.57
N ALA A 150 -3.32 5.20 -3.14
CA ALA A 150 -2.85 3.92 -3.69
C ALA A 150 -2.00 3.24 -2.61
N ALA A 151 -2.51 2.15 -2.03
CA ALA A 151 -1.78 1.32 -1.09
C ALA A 151 -1.19 0.12 -1.81
N PHE A 152 0.10 -0.16 -1.57
CA PHE A 152 0.83 -1.24 -2.22
C PHE A 152 1.05 -2.41 -1.27
N PRO A 153 1.08 -3.66 -1.79
CA PRO A 153 1.42 -4.81 -0.98
C PRO A 153 2.89 -4.75 -0.55
N THR A 154 3.16 -5.14 0.69
CA THR A 154 4.52 -5.22 1.24
C THR A 154 5.12 -6.62 1.17
N ASP A 155 4.28 -7.60 0.86
CA ASP A 155 4.69 -8.98 0.68
C ASP A 155 4.93 -9.28 -0.79
N VAL A 156 5.75 -10.30 -1.06
CA VAL A 156 5.93 -10.83 -2.41
C VAL A 156 4.61 -11.40 -2.93
N GLN A 157 4.17 -10.88 -4.08
CA GLN A 157 2.86 -11.20 -4.67
C GLN A 157 2.94 -12.17 -5.86
N PHE A 158 4.09 -12.82 -6.06
CA PHE A 158 4.36 -13.77 -7.15
C PHE A 158 5.18 -14.96 -6.65
N ASP A 159 5.33 -15.97 -7.48
CA ASP A 159 6.20 -17.11 -7.20
C ASP A 159 7.63 -16.78 -7.65
N GLU A 160 8.54 -16.61 -6.69
CA GLU A 160 9.95 -16.25 -6.97
C GLU A 160 10.70 -17.33 -7.78
N SER A 161 10.24 -18.56 -7.75
CA SER A 161 10.81 -19.67 -8.54
C SER A 161 10.28 -19.70 -9.97
N ASP A 162 9.23 -18.94 -10.31
CA ASP A 162 8.58 -18.88 -11.62
C ASP A 162 8.81 -17.51 -12.29
N MET A 163 9.84 -17.44 -13.13
CA MET A 163 10.19 -16.22 -13.88
C MET A 163 9.06 -15.71 -14.76
N LYS A 164 8.18 -16.58 -15.26
CA LYS A 164 7.02 -16.14 -16.02
C LYS A 164 6.01 -15.40 -15.12
N SER A 165 5.74 -15.95 -13.96
CA SER A 165 4.89 -15.35 -12.94
C SER A 165 5.43 -13.97 -12.51
N TYR A 166 6.73 -13.87 -12.26
CA TYR A 166 7.43 -12.63 -11.97
C TYR A 166 7.24 -11.59 -13.08
N ASN A 167 7.56 -11.94 -14.33
CA ASN A 167 7.48 -11.02 -15.46
C ASN A 167 6.05 -10.57 -15.74
N ASP A 168 5.07 -11.48 -15.66
CA ASP A 168 3.66 -11.16 -15.85
C ASP A 168 3.11 -10.22 -14.74
N TYR A 169 3.65 -10.33 -13.52
CA TYR A 169 3.31 -9.43 -12.43
C TYR A 169 3.96 -8.05 -12.62
N MET A 170 5.28 -8.03 -12.82
CA MET A 170 6.06 -6.78 -12.92
C MET A 170 5.63 -5.93 -14.10
N ALA A 171 5.21 -6.52 -15.21
CA ALA A 171 4.74 -5.77 -16.38
C ALA A 171 3.55 -4.83 -16.08
N VAL A 172 2.70 -5.18 -15.10
CA VAL A 172 1.58 -4.33 -14.66
C VAL A 172 1.97 -3.51 -13.44
N PHE A 173 2.78 -4.08 -12.54
CA PHE A 173 3.22 -3.42 -11.32
C PHE A 173 4.00 -2.13 -11.63
N ASP A 174 4.87 -2.13 -12.62
CA ASP A 174 5.62 -0.95 -13.06
C ASP A 174 4.72 0.22 -13.46
N GLU A 175 3.54 -0.06 -14.03
CA GLU A 175 2.56 0.97 -14.38
C GLU A 175 1.83 1.50 -13.12
N VAL A 176 1.40 0.61 -12.23
CA VAL A 176 0.65 1.03 -11.02
C VAL A 176 1.56 1.67 -9.97
N SER A 177 2.85 1.35 -9.92
CA SER A 177 3.80 1.99 -9.02
C SER A 177 3.97 3.49 -9.27
N ASN A 178 3.63 3.96 -10.49
CA ASN A 178 3.59 5.37 -10.87
C ASN A 178 2.30 6.10 -10.46
N LEU A 179 1.37 5.43 -9.77
CA LEU A 179 0.16 6.08 -9.24
C LEU A 179 0.54 7.07 -8.14
N LYS A 180 0.61 8.34 -8.51
CA LYS A 180 0.92 9.46 -7.62
C LYS A 180 0.32 10.75 -8.17
N GLU A 181 -0.22 11.59 -7.29
CA GLU A 181 -0.77 12.89 -7.67
C GLU A 181 0.29 13.77 -8.37
N GLY A 182 -0.06 14.30 -9.54
CA GLY A 182 0.82 15.17 -10.33
C GLY A 182 1.97 14.46 -11.05
N ALA A 183 2.08 13.13 -10.98
CA ALA A 183 3.12 12.40 -11.68
C ALA A 183 2.90 12.44 -13.21
N SER A 184 3.97 12.71 -13.96
CA SER A 184 3.92 12.61 -15.43
C SER A 184 3.66 11.16 -15.85
N GLY A 185 2.68 10.96 -16.73
CA GLY A 185 2.30 9.62 -17.21
C GLY A 185 1.52 8.79 -16.19
N CYS A 186 0.97 9.40 -15.13
CA CYS A 186 0.10 8.70 -14.20
C CYS A 186 -1.08 8.06 -14.95
N PRO A 187 -1.28 6.74 -14.85
CA PRO A 187 -2.33 6.03 -15.57
C PRO A 187 -3.73 6.27 -15.00
N LEU A 188 -3.87 7.12 -13.98
CA LEU A 188 -5.13 7.43 -13.32
C LEU A 188 -5.51 8.89 -13.51
N THR A 189 -6.79 9.12 -13.83
CA THR A 189 -7.39 10.45 -13.94
C THR A 189 -8.67 10.51 -13.13
N PHE A 190 -8.88 11.60 -12.37
CA PHE A 190 -10.12 11.84 -11.65
C PHE A 190 -11.19 12.45 -12.54
N SER A 191 -12.45 12.06 -12.31
CA SER A 191 -13.61 12.70 -12.92
C SER A 191 -13.87 14.03 -12.19
N ASN A 192 -14.00 15.11 -12.92
CA ASN A 192 -14.38 16.44 -12.40
C ASN A 192 -15.87 16.47 -12.10
#